data_804c13459fc1d4e00bcc9254d2924b84
#
_entry.id   804c13459fc1d4e00bcc9254d2924b84
#
_cell.length_a   1.000
_cell.length_b   1.000
_cell.length_c   1.000
_cell.angle_alpha   90.00
_cell.angle_beta   90.00
_cell.angle_gamma   90.00
#
_symmetry.space_group_name_H-M   'P 1'
#
loop_
_entity.id
_entity.type
_entity.pdbx_description
1 polymer ?
#
loop_
_entity_poly.entity_id
_entity_poly.type
_entity_poly.pdbx_seq_one_letter_code
_entity_poly.pdbx_strand_id
1 'polypeptide(L)'
;MIKRYSRKELTDIWSEENKYKIWLDVEVAAAEAMEKLGQIPKGVASVVRKKAKIDVKRIHKIESEVKHDVIAFLTSVTERAGIKARYLHQGMTSSDVLDTSFNIQMVQSGQIILKDIDQILKVLKKQAKKYKFTPCMGRSHGIHAEPVTFGLKLASFYEEFKR
;
A
#
# COMPACT_ATOMS: atom_id res chain seq x y z
N MET A 1 5.88 -12.75 4.73
CA MET A 1 7.13 -11.94 4.64
C MET A 1 8.02 -12.25 5.85
N ILE A 2 9.33 -12.45 5.67
CA ILE A 2 10.25 -12.73 6.80
C ILE A 2 10.59 -11.40 7.49
N LYS A 3 10.09 -11.20 8.70
CA LYS A 3 10.18 -9.92 9.43
C LYS A 3 11.60 -9.33 9.52
N ARG A 4 12.61 -10.16 9.78
CA ARG A 4 14.02 -9.71 9.92
C ARG A 4 14.65 -9.18 8.61
N TYR A 5 14.03 -9.44 7.45
CA TYR A 5 14.50 -8.98 6.15
C TYR A 5 13.58 -7.93 5.52
N SER A 6 12.60 -7.47 6.28
CA SER A 6 11.56 -6.57 5.79
C SER A 6 11.66 -5.20 6.46
N ARG A 7 11.46 -4.16 5.68
CA ARG A 7 11.34 -2.80 6.22
C ARG A 7 9.98 -2.65 6.90
N LYS A 8 9.99 -2.07 8.10
CA LYS A 8 8.78 -1.92 8.91
C LYS A 8 7.67 -1.14 8.19
N GLU A 9 8.03 -0.07 7.50
CA GLU A 9 7.08 0.77 6.77
C GLU A 9 6.29 -0.03 5.72
N LEU A 10 6.95 -0.96 5.01
CA LEU A 10 6.28 -1.81 4.01
C LEU A 10 5.50 -2.94 4.66
N THR A 11 6.02 -3.54 5.75
CA THR A 11 5.26 -4.58 6.46
C THR A 11 3.99 -4.04 7.11
N ASP A 12 4.00 -2.80 7.59
CA ASP A 12 2.83 -2.15 8.15
C ASP A 12 1.75 -1.91 7.08
N ILE A 13 2.15 -1.46 5.87
CA ILE A 13 1.21 -1.29 4.74
C ILE A 13 0.53 -2.61 4.37
N TRP A 14 1.27 -3.71 4.36
CA TRP A 14 0.77 -5.04 3.97
C TRP A 14 0.26 -5.86 5.16
N SER A 15 0.06 -5.24 6.32
CA SER A 15 -0.57 -5.89 7.47
C SER A 15 -2.07 -6.06 7.26
N GLU A 16 -2.65 -7.08 7.88
CA GLU A 16 -4.10 -7.28 7.87
C GLU A 16 -4.84 -6.11 8.55
N GLU A 17 -4.26 -5.54 9.60
CA GLU A 17 -4.82 -4.38 10.26
C GLU A 17 -4.95 -3.18 9.30
N ASN A 18 -3.91 -2.90 8.49
CA ASN A 18 -3.97 -1.84 7.50
C ASN A 18 -4.96 -2.19 6.37
N LYS A 19 -4.96 -3.43 5.89
CA LYS A 19 -5.95 -3.91 4.90
C LYS A 19 -7.38 -3.63 5.35
N TYR A 20 -7.74 -4.07 6.55
CA TYR A 20 -9.10 -3.89 7.06
C TYR A 20 -9.43 -2.43 7.42
N LYS A 21 -8.45 -1.61 7.78
CA LYS A 21 -8.65 -0.16 7.91
C LYS A 21 -9.03 0.47 6.56
N ILE A 22 -8.34 0.10 5.50
CA ILE A 22 -8.64 0.60 4.16
C ILE A 22 -10.01 0.10 3.71
N TRP A 23 -10.39 -1.16 3.98
CA TRP A 23 -11.73 -1.67 3.71
C TRP A 23 -12.79 -0.83 4.40
N LEU A 24 -12.57 -0.48 5.67
CA LEU A 24 -13.47 0.39 6.40
C LEU A 24 -13.57 1.78 5.77
N ASP A 25 -12.45 2.35 5.32
CA ASP A 25 -12.44 3.66 4.68
C ASP A 25 -13.20 3.64 3.35
N VAL A 26 -13.09 2.58 2.55
CA VAL A 26 -13.86 2.39 1.29
C VAL A 26 -15.36 2.32 1.60
N GLU A 27 -15.76 1.48 2.55
CA GLU A 27 -17.18 1.34 2.95
C GLU A 27 -17.77 2.65 3.48
N VAL A 28 -17.00 3.36 4.31
CA VAL A 28 -17.43 4.65 4.85
C VAL A 28 -17.52 5.72 3.76
N ALA A 29 -16.58 5.76 2.81
CA ALA A 29 -16.64 6.67 1.67
C ALA A 29 -17.85 6.41 0.77
N ALA A 30 -18.17 5.14 0.51
CA ALA A 30 -19.38 4.75 -0.22
C ALA A 30 -20.64 5.19 0.55
N ALA A 31 -20.70 4.95 1.87
CA ALA A 31 -21.82 5.39 2.70
C ALA A 31 -21.98 6.93 2.71
N GLU A 32 -20.88 7.70 2.77
CA GLU A 32 -20.91 9.16 2.66
C GLU A 32 -21.50 9.63 1.33
N ALA A 33 -21.16 8.97 0.22
CA ALA A 33 -21.73 9.27 -1.09
C ALA A 33 -23.23 8.95 -1.13
N MET A 34 -23.64 7.79 -0.61
CA MET A 34 -25.07 7.39 -0.55
C MET A 34 -25.90 8.28 0.35
N GLU A 35 -25.35 8.77 1.48
CA GLU A 35 -26.00 9.78 2.32
C GLU A 35 -26.26 11.08 1.56
N LYS A 36 -25.28 11.55 0.76
CA LYS A 36 -25.41 12.76 -0.07
C LYS A 36 -26.50 12.60 -1.13
N LEU A 37 -26.63 11.40 -1.70
CA LEU A 37 -27.65 11.06 -2.70
C LEU A 37 -29.03 10.76 -2.07
N GLY A 38 -29.14 10.71 -0.75
CA GLY A 38 -30.37 10.37 -0.06
C GLY A 38 -30.78 8.90 -0.15
N GLN A 39 -29.87 8.02 -0.55
CA GLN A 39 -30.13 6.58 -0.70
C GLN A 39 -30.10 5.84 0.64
N ILE A 40 -29.36 6.36 1.62
CA ILE A 40 -29.32 5.84 2.99
C ILE A 40 -29.54 6.99 3.98
N PRO A 41 -29.94 6.69 5.24
CA PRO A 41 -30.14 7.73 6.26
C PRO A 41 -28.86 8.49 6.59
N LYS A 42 -28.96 9.79 6.85
CA LYS A 42 -27.84 10.62 7.29
C LYS A 42 -27.22 10.11 8.60
N GLY A 43 -25.92 10.27 8.73
CA GLY A 43 -25.17 9.95 9.93
C GLY A 43 -24.76 8.47 10.07
N VAL A 44 -24.91 7.66 9.03
CA VAL A 44 -24.39 6.28 8.98
C VAL A 44 -22.87 6.29 8.99
N ALA A 45 -22.28 6.98 8.01
CA ALA A 45 -20.83 7.07 7.84
C ALA A 45 -20.13 7.62 9.09
N SER A 46 -20.66 8.72 9.66
CA SER A 46 -20.10 9.33 10.86
C SER A 46 -20.14 8.42 12.08
N VAL A 47 -21.23 7.68 12.26
CA VAL A 47 -21.39 6.73 13.38
C VAL A 47 -20.45 5.55 13.21
N VAL A 48 -20.36 4.99 11.98
CA VAL A 48 -19.45 3.87 11.69
C VAL A 48 -18.00 4.32 11.90
N ARG A 49 -17.58 5.44 11.33
CA ARG A 49 -16.22 5.98 11.50
C ARG A 49 -15.84 6.16 12.98
N LYS A 50 -16.79 6.62 13.81
CA LYS A 50 -16.54 6.85 15.24
C LYS A 50 -16.49 5.57 16.07
N LYS A 51 -17.32 4.59 15.76
CA LYS A 51 -17.55 3.40 16.62
C LYS A 51 -16.86 2.14 16.13
N ALA A 52 -16.59 2.02 14.83
CA ALA A 52 -15.92 0.85 14.27
C ALA A 52 -14.50 0.72 14.84
N LYS A 53 -14.13 -0.52 15.15
CA LYS A 53 -12.77 -0.90 15.56
C LYS A 53 -12.38 -2.14 14.79
N ILE A 54 -11.21 -2.13 14.19
CA ILE A 54 -10.66 -3.30 13.52
C ILE A 54 -10.17 -4.29 14.57
N ASP A 55 -10.71 -5.49 14.52
CA ASP A 55 -10.33 -6.62 15.36
C ASP A 55 -10.07 -7.84 14.45
N VAL A 56 -8.82 -7.97 14.02
CA VAL A 56 -8.39 -9.01 13.07
C VAL A 56 -8.73 -10.41 13.59
N LYS A 57 -8.53 -10.66 14.89
CA LYS A 57 -8.83 -11.98 15.50
C LYS A 57 -10.33 -12.27 15.44
N ARG A 58 -11.16 -11.27 15.69
CA ARG A 58 -12.62 -11.43 15.59
C ARG A 58 -13.06 -11.68 14.16
N ILE A 59 -12.49 -10.94 13.20
CA ILE A 59 -12.78 -11.15 11.77
C ILE A 59 -12.44 -12.58 11.36
N HIS A 60 -11.24 -13.08 11.68
CA HIS A 60 -10.85 -14.46 11.35
C HIS A 60 -11.78 -15.52 12.01
N LYS A 61 -12.20 -15.27 13.26
CA LYS A 61 -13.14 -16.17 13.92
C LYS A 61 -14.48 -16.23 13.17
N ILE A 62 -15.02 -15.09 12.77
CA ILE A 62 -16.27 -15.04 11.99
C ILE A 62 -16.06 -15.70 10.63
N GLU A 63 -14.95 -15.40 9.94
CA GLU A 63 -14.63 -15.97 8.63
C GLU A 63 -14.53 -17.50 8.67
N SER A 64 -13.99 -18.07 9.74
CA SER A 64 -13.92 -19.53 9.91
C SER A 64 -15.31 -20.20 9.93
N GLU A 65 -16.33 -19.46 10.30
CA GLU A 65 -17.73 -19.91 10.34
C GLU A 65 -18.46 -19.61 9.02
N VAL A 66 -18.42 -18.34 8.55
CA VAL A 66 -19.20 -17.88 7.38
C VAL A 66 -18.53 -18.17 6.05
N LYS A 67 -17.21 -18.49 6.04
CA LYS A 67 -16.41 -18.80 4.84
C LYS A 67 -16.42 -17.67 3.77
N HIS A 68 -16.50 -16.42 4.22
CA HIS A 68 -16.52 -15.24 3.36
C HIS A 68 -15.88 -14.05 4.08
N ASP A 69 -14.79 -13.53 3.52
CA ASP A 69 -13.93 -12.51 4.11
C ASP A 69 -14.63 -11.15 4.33
N VAL A 70 -15.28 -10.61 3.28
CA VAL A 70 -15.98 -9.32 3.37
C VAL A 70 -17.17 -9.40 4.33
N ILE A 71 -17.93 -10.48 4.31
CA ILE A 71 -19.03 -10.67 5.26
C ILE A 71 -18.51 -10.75 6.70
N ALA A 72 -17.40 -11.45 6.92
CA ALA A 72 -16.77 -11.56 8.24
C ALA A 72 -16.31 -10.19 8.75
N PHE A 73 -15.68 -9.39 7.88
CA PHE A 73 -15.27 -8.02 8.17
C PHE A 73 -16.48 -7.15 8.53
N LEU A 74 -17.51 -7.09 7.67
CA LEU A 74 -18.71 -6.28 7.89
C LEU A 74 -19.45 -6.69 9.17
N THR A 75 -19.52 -7.98 9.47
CA THR A 75 -20.13 -8.49 10.71
C THR A 75 -19.37 -7.98 11.93
N SER A 76 -18.04 -8.07 11.92
CA SER A 76 -17.19 -7.54 13.01
C SER A 76 -17.36 -6.04 13.20
N VAL A 77 -17.47 -5.27 12.10
CA VAL A 77 -17.74 -3.82 12.15
C VAL A 77 -19.12 -3.54 12.72
N THR A 78 -20.14 -4.29 12.31
CA THR A 78 -21.52 -4.13 12.76
C THR A 78 -21.68 -4.40 14.25
N GLU A 79 -21.01 -5.40 14.79
CA GLU A 79 -21.00 -5.72 16.23
C GLU A 79 -20.56 -4.50 17.08
N ARG A 80 -19.68 -3.65 16.54
CA ARG A 80 -19.14 -2.47 17.22
C ARG A 80 -19.91 -1.18 16.92
N ALA A 81 -20.23 -0.96 15.64
CA ALA A 81 -20.90 0.26 15.18
C ALA A 81 -22.41 0.26 15.40
N GLY A 82 -23.00 -0.92 15.57
CA GLY A 82 -24.42 -1.11 15.85
C GLY A 82 -25.30 -1.01 14.61
N ILE A 83 -26.61 -0.85 14.81
CA ILE A 83 -27.65 -0.98 13.79
C ILE A 83 -27.44 -0.11 12.54
N LYS A 84 -26.77 1.04 12.66
CA LYS A 84 -26.48 1.91 11.50
C LYS A 84 -25.52 1.27 10.51
N ALA A 85 -24.65 0.35 10.94
CA ALA A 85 -23.71 -0.33 10.05
C ALA A 85 -24.40 -1.28 9.03
N ARG A 86 -25.68 -1.60 9.21
CA ARG A 86 -26.48 -2.37 8.25
C ARG A 86 -26.61 -1.72 6.88
N TYR A 87 -26.30 -0.45 6.76
CA TYR A 87 -26.33 0.30 5.50
C TYR A 87 -25.00 0.27 4.75
N LEU A 88 -23.96 -0.34 5.32
CA LEU A 88 -22.70 -0.57 4.60
C LEU A 88 -22.88 -1.61 3.48
N HIS A 89 -22.02 -1.57 2.51
CA HIS A 89 -21.93 -2.54 1.40
C HIS A 89 -23.16 -2.60 0.49
N GLN A 90 -24.05 -1.64 0.56
CA GLN A 90 -25.24 -1.60 -0.31
C GLN A 90 -24.84 -1.21 -1.74
N GLY A 91 -25.28 -2.01 -2.71
CA GLY A 91 -24.97 -1.79 -4.13
C GLY A 91 -23.52 -2.05 -4.52
N MET A 92 -22.73 -2.66 -3.63
CA MET A 92 -21.31 -3.00 -3.87
C MET A 92 -21.13 -4.51 -3.97
N THR A 93 -20.09 -4.93 -4.64
CA THR A 93 -19.58 -6.30 -4.60
C THR A 93 -18.26 -6.35 -3.83
N SER A 94 -17.83 -7.54 -3.40
CA SER A 94 -16.57 -7.72 -2.67
C SER A 94 -15.38 -7.11 -3.41
N SER A 95 -15.30 -7.28 -4.74
CA SER A 95 -14.22 -6.72 -5.55
C SER A 95 -14.13 -5.19 -5.51
N ASP A 96 -15.24 -4.47 -5.32
CA ASP A 96 -15.21 -3.01 -5.16
C ASP A 96 -14.38 -2.59 -3.93
N VAL A 97 -14.42 -3.40 -2.88
CA VAL A 97 -13.64 -3.16 -1.66
C VAL A 97 -12.22 -3.72 -1.78
N LEU A 98 -12.09 -4.98 -2.24
CA LEU A 98 -10.81 -5.67 -2.31
C LEU A 98 -9.84 -4.99 -3.28
N ASP A 99 -10.28 -4.75 -4.52
CA ASP A 99 -9.42 -4.21 -5.57
C ASP A 99 -9.06 -2.75 -5.29
N THR A 100 -10.01 -1.95 -4.78
CA THR A 100 -9.74 -0.58 -4.35
C THR A 100 -8.72 -0.54 -3.22
N SER A 101 -8.88 -1.40 -2.21
CA SER A 101 -7.95 -1.52 -1.08
C SER A 101 -6.55 -1.93 -1.53
N PHE A 102 -6.47 -2.93 -2.39
CA PHE A 102 -5.20 -3.40 -2.94
C PHE A 102 -4.47 -2.29 -3.70
N ASN A 103 -5.18 -1.54 -4.53
CA ASN A 103 -4.60 -0.40 -5.25
C ASN A 103 -4.12 0.71 -4.29
N ILE A 104 -4.84 0.99 -3.21
CA ILE A 104 -4.40 1.95 -2.19
C ILE A 104 -3.10 1.47 -1.53
N GLN A 105 -2.99 0.18 -1.17
CA GLN A 105 -1.76 -0.38 -0.61
C GLN A 105 -0.59 -0.32 -1.61
N MET A 106 -0.85 -0.55 -2.89
CA MET A 106 0.16 -0.37 -3.95
C MET A 106 0.63 1.08 -4.04
N VAL A 107 -0.28 2.05 -4.00
CA VAL A 107 0.07 3.49 -3.99
C VAL A 107 0.90 3.85 -2.76
N GLN A 108 0.49 3.41 -1.56
CA GLN A 108 1.25 3.62 -0.34
C GLN A 108 2.68 3.07 -0.44
N SER A 109 2.83 1.86 -0.96
CA SER A 109 4.13 1.22 -1.17
C SER A 109 4.96 1.93 -2.25
N GLY A 110 4.31 2.31 -3.35
CA GLY A 110 4.94 3.03 -4.47
C GLY A 110 5.52 4.37 -4.03
N GLN A 111 4.83 5.10 -3.16
CA GLN A 111 5.33 6.37 -2.61
C GLN A 111 6.63 6.21 -1.82
N ILE A 112 6.77 5.11 -1.06
CA ILE A 112 8.00 4.79 -0.33
C ILE A 112 9.12 4.47 -1.32
N ILE A 113 8.86 3.63 -2.31
CA ILE A 113 9.83 3.23 -3.33
C ILE A 113 10.30 4.45 -4.13
N LEU A 114 9.41 5.31 -4.57
CA LEU A 114 9.76 6.54 -5.29
C LEU A 114 10.66 7.46 -4.45
N LYS A 115 10.35 7.61 -3.17
CA LYS A 115 11.20 8.37 -2.25
C LYS A 115 12.61 7.78 -2.12
N ASP A 116 12.72 6.44 -2.09
CA ASP A 116 14.03 5.76 -2.04
C ASP A 116 14.79 5.95 -3.36
N ILE A 117 14.11 5.88 -4.51
CA ILE A 117 14.70 6.16 -5.82
C ILE A 117 15.25 7.59 -5.88
N ASP A 118 14.50 8.57 -5.40
CA ASP A 118 14.97 9.96 -5.33
C ASP A 118 16.26 10.11 -4.51
N GLN A 119 16.36 9.36 -3.41
CA GLN A 119 17.58 9.36 -2.60
C GLN A 119 18.75 8.70 -3.32
N ILE A 120 18.53 7.56 -3.97
CA ILE A 120 19.55 6.88 -4.78
C ILE A 120 20.04 7.79 -5.91
N LEU A 121 19.14 8.46 -6.62
CA LEU A 121 19.50 9.40 -7.70
C LEU A 121 20.39 10.54 -7.19
N LYS A 122 20.09 11.12 -6.03
CA LYS A 122 20.93 12.15 -5.41
C LYS A 122 22.34 11.64 -5.10
N VAL A 123 22.43 10.45 -4.55
CA VAL A 123 23.72 9.80 -4.22
C VAL A 123 24.50 9.47 -5.49
N LEU A 124 23.89 8.81 -6.47
CA LEU A 124 24.51 8.45 -7.74
C LEU A 124 25.03 9.67 -8.47
N LYS A 125 24.22 10.74 -8.57
CA LYS A 125 24.64 12.01 -9.19
C LYS A 125 25.87 12.62 -8.50
N LYS A 126 25.88 12.66 -7.16
CA LYS A 126 27.02 13.16 -6.38
C LYS A 126 28.27 12.33 -6.61
N GLN A 127 28.16 11.01 -6.53
CA GLN A 127 29.30 10.10 -6.68
C GLN A 127 29.81 10.06 -8.13
N ALA A 128 28.93 10.07 -9.12
CA ALA A 128 29.31 10.13 -10.53
C ALA A 128 30.19 11.37 -10.82
N LYS A 129 29.79 12.54 -10.30
CA LYS A 129 30.59 13.78 -10.43
C LYS A 129 31.92 13.68 -9.68
N LYS A 130 31.92 13.11 -8.47
CA LYS A 130 33.15 12.96 -7.66
C LYS A 130 34.19 12.09 -8.34
N TYR A 131 33.77 10.97 -8.96
CA TYR A 131 34.66 9.97 -9.54
C TYR A 131 34.72 10.01 -11.07
N LYS A 132 34.34 11.15 -11.67
CA LYS A 132 34.29 11.32 -13.14
C LYS A 132 35.59 11.04 -13.86
N PHE A 133 36.75 11.20 -13.21
CA PHE A 133 38.08 10.98 -13.78
C PHE A 133 38.80 9.78 -13.14
N THR A 134 38.14 9.02 -12.26
CA THR A 134 38.74 7.82 -11.63
C THR A 134 38.73 6.69 -12.63
N PRO A 135 39.90 6.21 -13.16
CA PRO A 135 39.92 5.14 -14.11
C PRO A 135 39.46 3.83 -13.52
N CYS A 136 38.71 3.08 -14.27
CA CYS A 136 38.38 1.70 -13.96
C CYS A 136 38.33 0.85 -15.24
N MET A 137 38.42 -0.46 -15.08
CA MET A 137 38.37 -1.38 -16.19
C MET A 137 36.94 -1.62 -16.64
N GLY A 138 36.63 -1.33 -17.90
CA GLY A 138 35.46 -1.85 -18.58
C GLY A 138 35.58 -3.35 -18.78
N ARG A 139 34.47 -4.07 -18.74
CA ARG A 139 34.45 -5.54 -18.92
C ARG A 139 33.39 -5.93 -19.95
N SER A 140 33.73 -6.92 -20.76
CA SER A 140 32.80 -7.59 -21.68
C SER A 140 33.02 -9.08 -21.56
N HIS A 141 31.96 -9.87 -21.44
CA HIS A 141 32.03 -11.32 -21.24
C HIS A 141 32.93 -11.75 -20.06
N GLY A 142 33.00 -10.92 -19.01
CA GLY A 142 33.85 -11.20 -17.83
C GLY A 142 35.35 -10.91 -18.00
N ILE A 143 35.80 -10.49 -19.19
CA ILE A 143 37.19 -10.14 -19.48
C ILE A 143 37.39 -8.63 -19.57
N HIS A 144 38.65 -8.19 -19.48
CA HIS A 144 39.01 -6.79 -19.62
C HIS A 144 38.72 -6.28 -21.03
N ALA A 145 38.10 -5.13 -21.14
CA ALA A 145 37.85 -4.40 -22.37
C ALA A 145 38.49 -3.01 -22.27
N GLU A 146 37.84 -1.99 -22.84
CA GLU A 146 38.35 -0.63 -22.82
C GLU A 146 38.34 -0.02 -21.40
N PRO A 147 39.38 0.76 -21.05
CA PRO A 147 39.35 1.56 -19.82
C PRO A 147 38.21 2.57 -19.88
N VAL A 148 37.48 2.70 -18.76
CA VAL A 148 36.41 3.66 -18.57
C VAL A 148 36.62 4.42 -17.25
N THR A 149 35.67 5.27 -16.83
CA THR A 149 35.76 5.88 -15.53
C THR A 149 34.67 5.36 -14.58
N PHE A 150 34.98 5.32 -13.30
CA PHE A 150 34.02 4.89 -12.29
C PHE A 150 32.81 5.84 -12.24
N GLY A 151 33.03 7.15 -12.48
CA GLY A 151 31.93 8.11 -12.59
C GLY A 151 30.97 7.80 -13.75
N LEU A 152 31.49 7.36 -14.91
CA LEU A 152 30.64 6.95 -16.04
C LEU A 152 29.79 5.72 -15.70
N LYS A 153 30.37 4.74 -15.02
CA LYS A 153 29.62 3.57 -14.53
C LYS A 153 28.47 3.97 -13.60
N LEU A 154 28.71 4.91 -12.68
CA LEU A 154 27.67 5.41 -11.78
C LEU A 154 26.62 6.27 -12.51
N ALA A 155 27.02 7.00 -13.56
CA ALA A 155 26.08 7.74 -14.40
C ALA A 155 25.13 6.83 -15.18
N SER A 156 25.59 5.66 -15.61
CA SER A 156 24.71 4.66 -16.24
C SER A 156 23.64 4.17 -15.26
N PHE A 157 24.00 3.83 -14.02
CA PHE A 157 23.03 3.48 -12.99
C PHE A 157 22.07 4.62 -12.66
N TYR A 158 22.55 5.87 -12.65
CA TYR A 158 21.68 7.04 -12.49
C TYR A 158 20.59 7.09 -13.57
N GLU A 159 20.95 6.91 -14.84
CA GLU A 159 19.97 6.94 -15.94
C GLU A 159 19.02 5.73 -15.91
N GLU A 160 19.46 4.57 -15.41
CA GLU A 160 18.60 3.40 -15.21
C GLU A 160 17.51 3.68 -14.16
N PHE A 161 17.91 4.16 -12.96
CA PHE A 161 16.96 4.47 -11.89
C PHE A 161 16.05 5.67 -12.21
N LYS A 162 16.51 6.61 -13.02
CA LYS A 162 15.73 7.78 -13.44
C LYS A 162 14.55 7.41 -14.34
N ARG A 163 14.69 6.37 -15.17
CA ARG A 163 13.59 5.85 -16.00
C ARG A 163 12.53 5.12 -15.21
#